data_f49e83f619b585dd5b213a099047cc4c
#
_entry.id   f49e83f619b585dd5b213a099047cc4c
#
_cell.length_a   1.000
_cell.length_b   1.000
_cell.length_c   1.000
_cell.angle_alpha   90.00
_cell.angle_beta   90.00
_cell.angle_gamma   90.00
#
_symmetry.space_group_name_H-M   'P 1'
#
loop_
_entity.id
_entity.type
_entity.pdbx_description
1 polymer ?
#
loop_
_entity_poly.entity_id
_entity_poly.type
_entity_poly.pdbx_seq_one_letter_code
_entity_poly.pdbx_strand_id
1 'polypeptide(L)'
;EGAWREMAKQVAHEIKNPLTPMKLSIQYLQQHIRSGADDVKEMAQKVSLTLIEQIDNLTKIATEFSNFAKMPTAENEKIVLNEIVSSVHDLFRKRDDIDILLSVPIDELFVFADKNQIIRVLNNLINNAIQAIPESKRGHIDIQLDANSKNAIIMVRDNGTGIPEDLQSKVFLPNFTSKSSGTGLGLAMCQQIIESANGRIYFKTIPGVGTSFYIELPLMRSVPNQFEDSIDGD
;
A
#
# COMPACT_ATOMS: atom_id res chain seq x y z
N GLU A 1 -5.62 8.75 20.83
CA GLU A 1 -4.40 8.56 21.65
C GLU A 1 -3.97 7.09 21.77
N GLY A 2 -4.90 6.11 21.89
CA GLY A 2 -4.57 4.69 22.01
C GLY A 2 -3.84 4.11 20.82
N ALA A 3 -4.29 4.38 19.58
CA ALA A 3 -3.69 3.90 18.35
C ALA A 3 -2.25 4.42 18.15
N TRP A 4 -1.98 5.68 18.52
CA TRP A 4 -0.64 6.27 18.46
C TRP A 4 0.36 5.58 19.39
N ARG A 5 -0.09 5.27 20.62
CA ARG A 5 0.74 4.65 21.63
C ARG A 5 1.10 3.20 21.26
N GLU A 6 0.15 2.50 20.70
CA GLU A 6 0.34 1.12 20.22
C GLU A 6 1.27 1.08 19.01
N MET A 7 1.12 2.03 18.09
CA MET A 7 1.97 2.16 16.91
C MET A 7 3.41 2.54 17.28
N ALA A 8 3.63 3.48 18.20
CA ALA A 8 4.97 3.85 18.65
C ALA A 8 5.69 2.66 19.30
N LYS A 9 4.98 1.84 20.07
CA LYS A 9 5.50 0.61 20.68
C LYS A 9 5.93 -0.40 19.61
N GLN A 10 5.13 -0.54 18.58
CA GLN A 10 5.42 -1.48 17.50
C GLN A 10 6.59 -1.02 16.62
N VAL A 11 6.63 0.26 16.23
CA VAL A 11 7.77 0.82 15.49
C VAL A 11 9.08 0.61 16.27
N ALA A 12 9.05 0.78 17.60
CA ALA A 12 10.20 0.47 18.44
C ALA A 12 10.61 -1.02 18.35
N HIS A 13 9.64 -1.94 18.28
CA HIS A 13 9.91 -3.37 18.06
C HIS A 13 10.48 -3.64 16.67
N GLU A 14 9.91 -3.03 15.63
CA GLU A 14 10.37 -3.21 14.25
C GLU A 14 11.76 -2.61 14.01
N ILE A 15 12.11 -1.53 14.69
CA ILE A 15 13.47 -0.98 14.70
C ILE A 15 14.44 -1.93 15.44
N LYS A 16 14.01 -2.53 16.54
CA LYS A 16 14.83 -3.45 17.32
C LYS A 16 15.14 -4.73 16.55
N ASN A 17 14.25 -5.22 15.72
CA ASN A 17 14.39 -6.46 14.96
C ASN A 17 15.63 -6.47 14.04
N PRO A 18 15.86 -5.47 13.16
CA PRO A 18 17.08 -5.42 12.35
C PRO A 18 18.34 -5.03 13.13
N LEU A 19 18.24 -4.28 14.24
CA LEU A 19 19.38 -3.90 15.05
C LEU A 19 20.03 -5.09 15.76
N THR A 20 19.26 -6.11 16.15
CA THR A 20 19.79 -7.30 16.82
C THR A 20 20.73 -8.11 15.94
N PRO A 21 20.36 -8.52 14.70
CA PRO A 21 21.29 -9.22 13.82
C PRO A 21 22.48 -8.36 13.39
N MET A 22 22.31 -7.03 13.21
CA MET A 22 23.43 -6.12 12.95
C MET A 22 24.47 -6.17 14.07
N LYS A 23 24.03 -6.05 15.32
CA LYS A 23 24.92 -6.11 16.49
C LYS A 23 25.62 -7.46 16.57
N LEU A 24 24.90 -8.56 16.39
CA LEU A 24 25.48 -9.91 16.44
C LEU A 24 26.52 -10.12 15.32
N SER A 25 26.24 -9.66 14.11
CA SER A 25 27.16 -9.75 12.96
C SER A 25 28.48 -8.99 13.23
N ILE A 26 28.38 -7.77 13.80
CA ILE A 26 29.55 -6.98 14.19
C ILE A 26 30.34 -7.67 15.30
N GLN A 27 29.68 -8.20 16.33
CA GLN A 27 30.33 -8.91 17.43
C GLN A 27 31.06 -10.16 16.93
N TYR A 28 30.45 -10.89 16.00
CA TYR A 28 31.02 -12.06 15.38
C TYR A 28 32.28 -11.70 14.56
N LEU A 29 32.23 -10.64 13.76
CA LEU A 29 33.39 -10.13 13.03
C LEU A 29 34.51 -9.71 13.98
N GLN A 30 34.21 -9.00 15.08
CA GLN A 30 35.17 -8.61 16.08
C GLN A 30 35.89 -9.84 16.72
N GLN A 31 35.14 -10.90 16.98
CA GLN A 31 35.69 -12.15 17.51
C GLN A 31 36.65 -12.80 16.50
N HIS A 32 36.29 -12.85 15.20
CA HIS A 32 37.15 -13.38 14.14
C HIS A 32 38.46 -12.60 14.00
N ILE A 33 38.37 -11.27 14.04
CA ILE A 33 39.58 -10.42 14.02
C ILE A 33 40.49 -10.71 15.21
N ARG A 34 39.94 -10.85 16.42
CA ARG A 34 40.71 -11.11 17.64
C ARG A 34 41.36 -12.50 17.66
N SER A 35 40.73 -13.49 17.06
CA SER A 35 41.26 -14.85 16.96
C SER A 35 42.33 -15.02 15.89
N GLY A 36 42.54 -13.99 15.03
CA GLY A 36 43.49 -14.08 13.92
C GLY A 36 43.08 -15.08 12.84
N ALA A 37 41.75 -15.28 12.65
CA ALA A 37 41.25 -16.19 11.65
C ALA A 37 41.63 -15.74 10.21
N ASP A 38 41.97 -16.68 9.35
CA ASP A 38 42.44 -16.40 7.98
C ASP A 38 41.33 -15.85 7.05
N ASP A 39 40.04 -16.05 7.41
CA ASP A 39 38.87 -15.69 6.63
C ASP A 39 38.26 -14.32 6.98
N VAL A 40 38.96 -13.48 7.76
CA VAL A 40 38.43 -12.17 8.22
C VAL A 40 37.94 -11.28 7.08
N LYS A 41 38.62 -11.30 5.92
CA LYS A 41 38.22 -10.49 4.76
C LYS A 41 36.88 -10.95 4.17
N GLU A 42 36.71 -12.24 4.03
CA GLU A 42 35.45 -12.83 3.53
C GLU A 42 34.31 -12.58 4.52
N MET A 43 34.57 -12.75 5.80
CA MET A 43 33.63 -12.47 6.87
C MET A 43 33.23 -10.98 6.90
N ALA A 44 34.18 -10.06 6.73
CA ALA A 44 33.88 -8.63 6.66
C ALA A 44 32.96 -8.29 5.49
N GLN A 45 33.14 -8.93 4.32
CA GLN A 45 32.25 -8.74 3.18
C GLN A 45 30.82 -9.22 3.49
N LYS A 46 30.67 -10.41 4.06
CA LYS A 46 29.35 -10.96 4.44
C LYS A 46 28.66 -10.06 5.45
N VAL A 47 29.37 -9.63 6.49
CA VAL A 47 28.84 -8.72 7.52
C VAL A 47 28.43 -7.38 6.90
N SER A 48 29.24 -6.82 6.00
CA SER A 48 28.93 -5.56 5.32
C SER A 48 27.65 -5.65 4.51
N LEU A 49 27.43 -6.73 3.74
CA LEU A 49 26.21 -6.94 2.97
C LEU A 49 24.98 -7.05 3.89
N THR A 50 25.09 -7.82 4.98
CA THR A 50 24.03 -7.94 5.98
C THR A 50 23.69 -6.58 6.61
N LEU A 51 24.72 -5.78 6.95
CA LEU A 51 24.50 -4.46 7.54
C LEU A 51 23.79 -3.51 6.59
N ILE A 52 24.20 -3.48 5.31
CA ILE A 52 23.54 -2.65 4.28
C ILE A 52 22.07 -3.03 4.15
N GLU A 53 21.78 -4.33 4.01
CA GLU A 53 20.39 -4.82 3.93
C GLU A 53 19.54 -4.39 5.14
N GLN A 54 20.08 -4.49 6.35
CA GLN A 54 19.36 -4.11 7.55
C GLN A 54 19.23 -2.59 7.69
N ILE A 55 20.19 -1.79 7.23
CA ILE A 55 20.10 -0.33 7.17
C ILE A 55 18.99 0.11 6.18
N ASP A 56 18.94 -0.51 5.01
CA ASP A 56 17.90 -0.24 4.01
C ASP A 56 16.51 -0.54 4.58
N ASN A 57 16.40 -1.63 5.33
CA ASN A 57 15.16 -2.02 6.02
C ASN A 57 14.75 -0.99 7.09
N LEU A 58 15.70 -0.53 7.92
CA LEU A 58 15.47 0.53 8.89
C LEU A 58 15.05 1.85 8.24
N THR A 59 15.68 2.21 7.14
CA THR A 59 15.36 3.43 6.38
C THR A 59 13.92 3.36 5.86
N LYS A 60 13.51 2.19 5.36
CA LYS A 60 12.14 1.95 4.91
C LYS A 60 11.13 2.10 6.05
N ILE A 61 11.37 1.46 7.20
CA ILE A 61 10.52 1.56 8.40
C ILE A 61 10.39 3.03 8.84
N ALA A 62 11.51 3.75 8.94
CA ALA A 62 11.52 5.15 9.36
C ALA A 62 10.76 6.06 8.37
N THR A 63 10.91 5.83 7.05
CA THR A 63 10.23 6.58 6.01
C THR A 63 8.71 6.34 6.05
N GLU A 64 8.28 5.08 6.18
CA GLU A 64 6.86 4.74 6.25
C GLU A 64 6.21 5.29 7.54
N PHE A 65 6.92 5.22 8.67
CA PHE A 65 6.45 5.83 9.92
C PHE A 65 6.36 7.36 9.81
N SER A 66 7.39 8.01 9.25
CA SER A 66 7.37 9.47 9.02
C SER A 66 6.21 9.87 8.11
N ASN A 67 5.97 9.09 7.06
CA ASN A 67 4.87 9.31 6.13
C ASN A 67 3.49 9.10 6.78
N PHE A 68 3.37 8.19 7.72
CA PHE A 68 2.17 8.00 8.51
C PHE A 68 1.99 9.14 9.54
N ALA A 69 3.05 9.49 10.26
CA ALA A 69 3.03 10.54 11.28
C ALA A 69 2.76 11.95 10.71
N LYS A 70 3.22 12.19 9.48
CA LYS A 70 3.05 13.45 8.74
C LYS A 70 1.88 13.40 7.77
N MET A 71 0.84 12.57 8.01
CA MET A 71 -0.31 12.64 7.11
C MET A 71 -0.81 14.08 7.04
N PRO A 72 -0.65 14.78 5.90
CA PRO A 72 -1.14 16.13 5.75
C PRO A 72 -2.65 16.12 5.99
N THR A 73 -3.18 17.20 6.53
CA THR A 73 -4.62 17.42 6.51
C THR A 73 -5.10 17.23 5.07
N ALA A 74 -6.11 16.40 4.86
CA ALA A 74 -6.60 16.11 3.52
C ALA A 74 -7.08 17.40 2.86
N GLU A 75 -6.55 17.71 1.68
CA GLU A 75 -7.01 18.80 0.83
C GLU A 75 -8.04 18.23 -0.15
N ASN A 76 -9.26 18.00 0.36
CA ASN A 76 -10.32 17.41 -0.43
C ASN A 76 -10.81 18.38 -1.50
N GLU A 77 -10.87 17.90 -2.73
CA GLU A 77 -11.36 18.61 -3.90
C GLU A 77 -12.24 17.69 -4.76
N LYS A 78 -12.95 18.26 -5.73
CA LYS A 78 -13.66 17.47 -6.75
C LYS A 78 -12.61 16.87 -7.69
N ILE A 79 -12.51 15.56 -7.73
CA ILE A 79 -11.57 14.82 -8.58
C ILE A 79 -12.29 13.87 -9.52
N VAL A 80 -11.65 13.60 -10.68
CA VAL A 80 -12.10 12.61 -11.66
C VAL A 80 -11.33 11.31 -11.42
N LEU A 81 -12.01 10.27 -10.96
CA LEU A 81 -11.37 8.98 -10.65
C LEU A 81 -10.82 8.28 -11.89
N ASN A 82 -11.48 8.41 -13.05
CA ASN A 82 -11.02 7.82 -14.32
C ASN A 82 -9.57 8.23 -14.65
N GLU A 83 -9.27 9.53 -14.52
CA GLU A 83 -7.93 10.06 -14.79
C GLU A 83 -6.90 9.55 -13.78
N ILE A 84 -7.25 9.50 -12.50
CA ILE A 84 -6.35 9.07 -11.43
C ILE A 84 -6.02 7.60 -11.58
N VAL A 85 -7.02 6.74 -11.78
CA VAL A 85 -6.82 5.29 -11.93
C VAL A 85 -5.99 5.00 -13.18
N SER A 86 -6.27 5.70 -14.30
CA SER A 86 -5.50 5.55 -15.54
C SER A 86 -4.05 6.00 -15.37
N SER A 87 -3.81 7.15 -14.73
CA SER A 87 -2.45 7.66 -14.49
C SER A 87 -1.64 6.72 -13.61
N VAL A 88 -2.25 6.15 -12.56
CA VAL A 88 -1.57 5.19 -11.70
C VAL A 88 -1.30 3.88 -12.45
N HIS A 89 -2.27 3.36 -13.22
CA HIS A 89 -2.04 2.18 -14.06
C HIS A 89 -0.84 2.38 -14.99
N ASP A 90 -0.71 3.53 -15.64
CA ASP A 90 0.39 3.83 -16.58
C ASP A 90 1.79 3.77 -15.94
N LEU A 91 1.90 4.02 -14.63
CA LEU A 91 3.15 3.88 -13.89
C LEU A 91 3.59 2.42 -13.75
N PHE A 92 2.64 1.49 -13.66
CA PHE A 92 2.90 0.08 -13.39
C PHE A 92 2.85 -0.81 -14.63
N ARG A 93 2.21 -0.41 -15.72
CA ARG A 93 1.97 -1.25 -16.91
C ARG A 93 3.23 -1.75 -17.62
N LYS A 94 4.39 -1.10 -17.41
CA LYS A 94 5.66 -1.46 -18.05
C LYS A 94 6.42 -2.50 -17.22
N ARG A 95 5.84 -3.68 -17.07
CA ARG A 95 6.49 -4.81 -16.40
C ARG A 95 6.41 -6.03 -17.29
N ASP A 96 7.53 -6.76 -17.42
CA ASP A 96 7.60 -7.95 -18.28
C ASP A 96 7.10 -9.22 -17.55
N ASP A 97 7.07 -9.19 -16.22
CA ASP A 97 6.75 -10.30 -15.31
C ASP A 97 5.27 -10.35 -14.91
N ILE A 98 4.55 -9.23 -15.05
CA ILE A 98 3.16 -9.10 -14.58
C ILE A 98 2.31 -8.38 -15.62
N ASP A 99 1.19 -8.99 -16.01
CA ASP A 99 0.16 -8.36 -16.84
C ASP A 99 -0.75 -7.52 -15.94
N ILE A 100 -0.80 -6.21 -16.17
CA ILE A 100 -1.68 -5.30 -15.41
C ILE A 100 -2.72 -4.73 -16.37
N LEU A 101 -3.97 -5.12 -16.18
CA LEU A 101 -5.10 -4.70 -17.01
C LEU A 101 -5.90 -3.60 -16.31
N LEU A 102 -6.43 -2.70 -17.11
CA LEU A 102 -7.29 -1.60 -16.66
C LEU A 102 -8.64 -1.63 -17.38
N SER A 103 -9.70 -1.50 -16.61
CA SER A 103 -11.06 -1.26 -17.10
C SER A 103 -11.65 -0.04 -16.38
N VAL A 104 -12.02 0.98 -17.16
CA VAL A 104 -12.69 2.19 -16.66
C VAL A 104 -13.98 2.44 -17.46
N PRO A 105 -15.04 2.98 -16.84
CA PRO A 105 -16.25 3.35 -17.55
C PRO A 105 -16.01 4.54 -18.48
N ILE A 106 -16.87 4.71 -19.48
CA ILE A 106 -16.85 5.86 -20.40
C ILE A 106 -17.22 7.15 -19.67
N ASP A 107 -18.20 7.06 -18.78
CA ASP A 107 -18.67 8.19 -17.98
C ASP A 107 -17.64 8.54 -16.91
N GLU A 108 -17.39 9.83 -16.73
CA GLU A 108 -16.49 10.32 -15.69
C GLU A 108 -17.14 10.20 -14.31
N LEU A 109 -16.42 9.60 -13.38
CA LEU A 109 -16.85 9.44 -12.00
C LEU A 109 -16.19 10.49 -11.10
N PHE A 110 -17.01 11.38 -10.55
CA PHE A 110 -16.56 12.46 -9.68
C PHE A 110 -16.75 12.08 -8.20
N VAL A 111 -15.71 12.32 -7.41
CA VAL A 111 -15.74 12.16 -5.95
C VAL A 111 -15.11 13.37 -5.27
N PHE A 112 -15.36 13.57 -3.98
CA PHE A 112 -14.76 14.61 -3.17
C PHE A 112 -13.70 14.00 -2.25
N ALA A 113 -12.43 14.12 -2.63
CA ALA A 113 -11.31 13.51 -1.92
C ALA A 113 -9.99 14.24 -2.24
N ASP A 114 -8.94 13.96 -1.47
CA ASP A 114 -7.59 14.41 -1.77
C ASP A 114 -6.96 13.52 -2.85
N LYS A 115 -6.64 14.10 -4.00
CA LYS A 115 -6.05 13.42 -5.17
C LYS A 115 -4.78 12.65 -4.81
N ASN A 116 -3.88 13.28 -4.05
CA ASN A 116 -2.59 12.68 -3.70
C ASN A 116 -2.75 11.50 -2.74
N GLN A 117 -3.72 11.60 -1.83
CA GLN A 117 -4.04 10.51 -0.91
C GLN A 117 -4.66 9.32 -1.66
N ILE A 118 -5.55 9.55 -2.62
CA ILE A 118 -6.11 8.46 -3.45
C ILE A 118 -5.02 7.79 -4.29
N ILE A 119 -4.11 8.55 -4.92
CA ILE A 119 -2.95 8.00 -5.64
C ILE A 119 -2.10 7.13 -4.71
N ARG A 120 -1.87 7.57 -3.48
CA ARG A 120 -1.11 6.83 -2.47
C ARG A 120 -1.77 5.50 -2.10
N VAL A 121 -3.10 5.49 -1.95
CA VAL A 121 -3.87 4.26 -1.69
C VAL A 121 -3.72 3.28 -2.85
N LEU A 122 -3.93 3.73 -4.08
CA LEU A 122 -3.80 2.88 -5.28
C LEU A 122 -2.39 2.31 -5.42
N ASN A 123 -1.35 3.14 -5.27
CA ASN A 123 0.04 2.68 -5.29
C ASN A 123 0.30 1.60 -4.24
N ASN A 124 -0.24 1.76 -3.03
CA ASN A 124 -0.10 0.76 -1.97
C ASN A 124 -0.78 -0.56 -2.33
N LEU A 125 -2.02 -0.52 -2.82
CA LEU A 125 -2.76 -1.73 -3.20
C LEU A 125 -2.10 -2.47 -4.37
N ILE A 126 -1.64 -1.74 -5.41
CA ILE A 126 -0.97 -2.35 -6.56
C ILE A 126 0.38 -2.97 -6.14
N ASN A 127 1.18 -2.27 -5.33
CA ASN A 127 2.42 -2.83 -4.80
C ASN A 127 2.18 -4.07 -3.91
N ASN A 128 1.11 -4.07 -3.12
CA ASN A 128 0.73 -5.25 -2.33
C ASN A 128 0.34 -6.43 -3.24
N ALA A 129 -0.40 -6.17 -4.31
CA ALA A 129 -0.76 -7.15 -5.32
C ALA A 129 0.48 -7.75 -6.00
N ILE A 130 1.40 -6.91 -6.48
CA ILE A 130 2.68 -7.32 -7.08
C ILE A 130 3.46 -8.23 -6.13
N GLN A 131 3.59 -7.82 -4.87
CA GLN A 131 4.35 -8.57 -3.86
C GLN A 131 3.67 -9.87 -3.40
N ALA A 132 2.35 -10.01 -3.60
CA ALA A 132 1.62 -11.22 -3.27
C ALA A 132 1.78 -12.32 -4.32
N ILE A 133 2.28 -11.98 -5.50
CA ILE A 133 2.46 -12.90 -6.61
C ILE A 133 3.85 -13.55 -6.51
N PRO A 134 3.93 -14.88 -6.40
CA PRO A 134 5.21 -15.60 -6.38
C PRO A 134 5.97 -15.44 -7.70
N GLU A 135 7.30 -15.32 -7.65
CA GLU A 135 8.18 -15.24 -8.83
C GLU A 135 8.02 -16.42 -9.79
N SER A 136 7.61 -17.59 -9.28
CA SER A 136 7.36 -18.80 -10.06
C SER A 136 6.08 -18.77 -10.91
N LYS A 137 5.24 -17.70 -10.76
CA LYS A 137 3.94 -17.57 -11.40
C LYS A 137 3.89 -16.30 -12.25
N ARG A 138 3.37 -16.40 -13.49
CA ARG A 138 3.06 -15.19 -14.26
C ARG A 138 2.02 -14.37 -13.52
N GLY A 139 2.38 -13.13 -13.21
CA GLY A 139 1.51 -12.22 -12.49
C GLY A 139 0.36 -11.71 -13.35
N HIS A 140 -0.81 -11.57 -12.72
CA HIS A 140 -1.98 -10.96 -13.33
C HIS A 140 -2.68 -10.07 -12.30
N ILE A 141 -2.83 -8.79 -12.66
CA ILE A 141 -3.51 -7.80 -11.82
C ILE A 141 -4.57 -7.11 -12.66
N ASP A 142 -5.82 -7.13 -12.19
CA ASP A 142 -6.93 -6.39 -12.79
C ASP A 142 -7.23 -5.16 -11.93
N ILE A 143 -7.26 -4.00 -12.56
CA ILE A 143 -7.72 -2.75 -11.95
C ILE A 143 -9.03 -2.37 -12.65
N GLN A 144 -10.11 -2.25 -11.89
CA GLN A 144 -11.43 -1.89 -12.42
C GLN A 144 -11.96 -0.67 -11.67
N LEU A 145 -12.47 0.28 -12.41
CA LEU A 145 -13.29 1.37 -11.89
C LEU A 145 -14.72 1.17 -12.38
N ASP A 146 -15.67 1.20 -11.47
CA ASP A 146 -17.10 1.02 -11.74
C ASP A 146 -17.90 1.93 -10.81
N ALA A 147 -19.21 1.98 -10.97
CA ALA A 147 -20.10 2.73 -10.10
C ALA A 147 -21.42 2.00 -9.86
N ASN A 148 -21.97 2.20 -8.68
CA ASN A 148 -23.35 1.94 -8.40
C ASN A 148 -24.10 3.27 -8.21
N SER A 149 -25.38 3.23 -7.81
CA SER A 149 -26.21 4.44 -7.65
C SER A 149 -25.68 5.46 -6.62
N LYS A 150 -24.72 5.08 -5.76
CA LYS A 150 -24.24 5.91 -4.64
C LYS A 150 -22.76 6.12 -4.63
N ASN A 151 -21.99 5.11 -5.05
CA ASN A 151 -20.53 5.07 -4.87
C ASN A 151 -19.84 4.75 -6.18
N ALA A 152 -18.66 5.36 -6.38
CA ALA A 152 -17.63 4.85 -7.26
C ALA A 152 -16.91 3.68 -6.56
N ILE A 153 -16.56 2.64 -7.31
CA ILE A 153 -15.95 1.42 -6.81
C ILE A 153 -14.68 1.16 -7.58
N ILE A 154 -13.54 1.16 -6.89
CA ILE A 154 -12.26 0.75 -7.47
C ILE A 154 -11.94 -0.65 -6.94
N MET A 155 -11.64 -1.59 -7.83
CA MET A 155 -11.18 -2.93 -7.49
C MET A 155 -9.75 -3.12 -7.99
N VAL A 156 -8.90 -3.67 -7.13
CA VAL A 156 -7.55 -4.15 -7.48
C VAL A 156 -7.52 -5.63 -7.14
N ARG A 157 -7.46 -6.49 -8.15
CA ARG A 157 -7.44 -7.96 -8.01
C ARG A 157 -6.11 -8.52 -8.47
N ASP A 158 -5.51 -9.37 -7.66
CA ASP A 158 -4.31 -10.13 -7.98
C ASP A 158 -4.60 -11.63 -8.06
N ASN A 159 -3.71 -12.35 -8.74
CA ASN A 159 -3.66 -13.80 -8.75
C ASN A 159 -2.57 -14.36 -7.83
N GLY A 160 -2.24 -13.67 -6.75
CA GLY A 160 -1.19 -14.03 -5.80
C GLY A 160 -1.54 -15.20 -4.89
N THR A 161 -0.91 -15.27 -3.73
CA THR A 161 -1.09 -16.34 -2.75
C THR A 161 -2.39 -16.25 -1.95
N GLY A 162 -3.11 -15.12 -2.04
CA GLY A 162 -4.24 -14.84 -1.16
C GLY A 162 -3.80 -14.56 0.28
N ILE A 163 -4.78 -14.40 1.17
CA ILE A 163 -4.54 -14.10 2.59
C ILE A 163 -5.06 -15.28 3.42
N PRO A 164 -4.19 -15.91 4.24
CA PRO A 164 -4.59 -16.99 5.16
C PRO A 164 -5.71 -16.55 6.11
N GLU A 165 -6.61 -17.47 6.48
CA GLU A 165 -7.80 -17.16 7.28
C GLU A 165 -7.48 -16.54 8.64
N ASP A 166 -6.45 -17.05 9.33
CA ASP A 166 -5.98 -16.56 10.64
C ASP A 166 -5.42 -15.13 10.60
N LEU A 167 -5.11 -14.63 9.40
CA LEU A 167 -4.56 -13.29 9.17
C LEU A 167 -5.60 -12.28 8.69
N GLN A 168 -6.74 -12.73 8.15
CA GLN A 168 -7.74 -11.86 7.52
C GLN A 168 -8.31 -10.80 8.45
N SER A 169 -8.55 -11.13 9.71
CA SER A 169 -9.06 -10.18 10.71
C SER A 169 -8.07 -9.06 11.09
N LYS A 170 -6.80 -9.23 10.71
CA LYS A 170 -5.69 -8.34 11.09
C LYS A 170 -5.20 -7.46 9.95
N VAL A 171 -5.70 -7.66 8.73
CA VAL A 171 -5.17 -7.04 7.48
C VAL A 171 -5.08 -5.52 7.55
N PHE A 172 -6.05 -4.87 8.18
CA PHE A 172 -6.09 -3.41 8.34
C PHE A 172 -5.57 -2.92 9.69
N LEU A 173 -5.15 -3.82 10.57
CA LEU A 173 -4.52 -3.40 11.82
C LEU A 173 -3.16 -2.77 11.53
N PRO A 174 -2.83 -1.65 12.17
CA PRO A 174 -1.49 -1.09 12.07
C PRO A 174 -0.45 -2.15 12.44
N ASN A 175 0.65 -2.20 11.66
CA ASN A 175 1.79 -3.08 11.89
C ASN A 175 1.54 -4.58 11.64
N PHE A 176 0.43 -4.90 11.00
CA PHE A 176 0.22 -6.26 10.55
C PHE A 176 0.89 -6.46 9.19
N THR A 177 1.87 -7.34 9.15
CA THR A 177 2.53 -7.80 7.92
C THR A 177 2.86 -9.29 8.02
N SER A 178 2.57 -10.02 6.96
CA SER A 178 3.04 -11.39 6.77
C SER A 178 4.40 -11.45 6.05
N LYS A 179 4.98 -10.28 5.72
CA LYS A 179 6.18 -10.15 4.90
C LYS A 179 7.37 -9.72 5.75
N SER A 180 8.51 -10.34 5.54
CA SER A 180 9.76 -10.05 6.26
C SER A 180 10.29 -8.61 6.08
N SER A 181 9.85 -7.92 5.02
CA SER A 181 10.28 -6.55 4.69
C SER A 181 9.14 -5.51 4.70
N GLY A 182 7.96 -5.86 5.20
CA GLY A 182 6.80 -4.97 5.25
C GLY A 182 6.61 -4.37 6.64
N THR A 183 6.34 -3.08 6.75
CA THR A 183 6.10 -2.39 8.02
C THR A 183 4.67 -2.57 8.54
N GLY A 184 3.78 -3.17 7.73
CA GLY A 184 2.38 -3.37 8.11
C GLY A 184 1.57 -2.07 8.26
N LEU A 185 2.09 -0.92 7.86
CA LEU A 185 1.41 0.38 7.98
C LEU A 185 0.59 0.73 6.73
N GLY A 186 0.90 0.12 5.59
CA GLY A 186 0.32 0.51 4.30
C GLY A 186 -1.19 0.37 4.23
N LEU A 187 -1.75 -0.78 4.60
CA LEU A 187 -3.19 -1.02 4.53
C LEU A 187 -3.98 -0.27 5.62
N ALA A 188 -3.41 -0.14 6.82
CA ALA A 188 -4.00 0.69 7.87
C ALA A 188 -4.11 2.17 7.44
N MET A 189 -3.07 2.69 6.78
CA MET A 189 -3.09 4.03 6.19
C MET A 189 -4.13 4.14 5.07
N CYS A 190 -4.24 3.13 4.18
CA CYS A 190 -5.27 3.12 3.14
C CYS A 190 -6.67 3.21 3.75
N GLN A 191 -6.94 2.45 4.81
CA GLN A 191 -8.22 2.50 5.51
C GLN A 191 -8.49 3.90 6.05
N GLN A 192 -7.55 4.50 6.75
CA GLN A 192 -7.71 5.84 7.32
C GLN A 192 -7.97 6.91 6.23
N ILE A 193 -7.25 6.86 5.11
CA ILE A 193 -7.45 7.79 3.98
C ILE A 193 -8.86 7.64 3.40
N ILE A 194 -9.28 6.41 3.13
CA ILE A 194 -10.58 6.16 2.52
C ILE A 194 -11.73 6.51 3.46
N GLU A 195 -11.61 6.20 4.76
CA GLU A 195 -12.58 6.59 5.78
C GLU A 195 -12.67 8.13 5.93
N SER A 196 -11.55 8.85 5.84
CA SER A 196 -11.53 10.33 5.87
C SER A 196 -12.23 10.97 4.67
N ALA A 197 -12.32 10.25 3.55
CA ALA A 197 -13.09 10.63 2.37
C ALA A 197 -14.54 10.10 2.40
N ASN A 198 -15.05 9.68 3.58
CA ASN A 198 -16.35 9.06 3.78
C ASN A 198 -16.57 7.79 2.94
N GLY A 199 -15.50 7.12 2.56
CA GLY A 199 -15.50 5.89 1.81
C GLY A 199 -15.34 4.65 2.68
N ARG A 200 -15.21 3.50 2.02
CA ARG A 200 -14.96 2.21 2.65
C ARG A 200 -13.93 1.43 1.84
N ILE A 201 -13.02 0.75 2.54
CA ILE A 201 -12.10 -0.23 1.95
C ILE A 201 -12.35 -1.60 2.57
N TYR A 202 -12.35 -2.63 1.73
CA TYR A 202 -12.48 -4.03 2.15
C TYR A 202 -11.84 -4.96 1.13
N PHE A 203 -11.77 -6.24 1.41
CA PHE A 203 -11.22 -7.24 0.50
C PHE A 203 -12.05 -8.51 0.47
N LYS A 204 -11.84 -9.29 -0.60
CA LYS A 204 -12.24 -10.69 -0.73
C LYS A 204 -11.01 -11.47 -1.14
N THR A 205 -10.77 -12.62 -0.52
CA THR A 205 -9.58 -13.42 -0.77
C THR A 205 -9.89 -14.91 -0.74
N ILE A 206 -9.14 -15.65 -1.53
CA ILE A 206 -9.14 -17.12 -1.51
C ILE A 206 -7.68 -17.54 -1.39
N PRO A 207 -7.29 -18.18 -0.26
CA PRO A 207 -5.93 -18.68 -0.07
C PRO A 207 -5.46 -19.56 -1.23
N GLY A 208 -4.28 -19.30 -1.75
CA GLY A 208 -3.71 -20.00 -2.92
C GLY A 208 -4.21 -19.51 -4.28
N VAL A 209 -5.21 -18.64 -4.34
CA VAL A 209 -5.80 -18.14 -5.60
C VAL A 209 -5.52 -16.67 -5.84
N GLY A 210 -5.74 -15.79 -4.84
CA GLY A 210 -5.49 -14.36 -4.93
C GLY A 210 -6.40 -13.53 -4.03
N THR A 211 -6.26 -12.20 -4.15
CA THR A 211 -7.02 -11.23 -3.36
C THR A 211 -7.60 -10.14 -4.27
N SER A 212 -8.78 -9.67 -3.92
CA SER A 212 -9.41 -8.49 -4.52
C SER A 212 -9.65 -7.46 -3.44
N PHE A 213 -8.98 -6.30 -3.51
CA PHE A 213 -9.28 -5.15 -2.67
C PHE A 213 -10.29 -4.24 -3.36
N TYR A 214 -11.21 -3.71 -2.58
CA TYR A 214 -12.27 -2.81 -3.03
C TYR A 214 -12.22 -1.51 -2.26
N ILE A 215 -12.31 -0.39 -2.98
CA ILE A 215 -12.48 0.96 -2.45
C ILE A 215 -13.82 1.47 -2.92
N GLU A 216 -14.66 1.91 -2.01
CA GLU A 216 -15.93 2.60 -2.32
C GLU A 216 -15.83 4.05 -1.86
N LEU A 217 -16.08 4.99 -2.76
CA LEU A 217 -16.09 6.43 -2.47
C LEU A 217 -17.45 7.01 -2.89
N PRO A 218 -18.09 7.87 -2.07
CA PRO A 218 -19.34 8.51 -2.43
C PRO A 218 -19.23 9.31 -3.72
N LEU A 219 -20.11 9.04 -4.68
CA LEU A 219 -20.20 9.83 -5.91
C LEU A 219 -20.71 11.25 -5.59
N MET A 220 -20.03 12.23 -6.17
CA MET A 220 -20.61 13.57 -6.24
C MET A 220 -21.79 13.54 -7.22
N ARG A 221 -22.99 13.77 -6.73
CA ARG A 221 -24.14 13.97 -7.59
C ARG A 221 -23.92 15.25 -8.39
N SER A 222 -24.04 15.20 -9.72
CA SER A 222 -24.22 16.40 -10.51
C SER A 222 -25.45 17.11 -9.95
N VAL A 223 -25.28 18.32 -9.42
CA VAL A 223 -26.43 19.19 -9.11
C VAL A 223 -27.14 19.39 -10.45
N PRO A 224 -28.44 19.04 -10.61
CA PRO A 224 -29.14 19.36 -11.81
C PRO A 224 -29.03 20.87 -12.04
N ASN A 225 -28.61 21.28 -13.23
CA ASN A 225 -28.57 22.69 -13.62
C ASN A 225 -30.00 23.27 -13.45
N GLN A 226 -30.20 24.04 -12.40
CA GLN A 226 -31.43 24.82 -12.19
C GLN A 226 -31.47 26.11 -13.06
N PHE A 227 -30.91 26.07 -14.27
CA PHE A 227 -30.87 27.20 -15.19
C PHE A 227 -31.35 26.85 -16.59
N GLU A 228 -32.46 26.11 -16.71
CA GLU A 228 -33.15 25.95 -18.01
C GLU A 228 -34.68 26.07 -17.89
N ASP A 229 -35.18 27.03 -17.13
CA ASP A 229 -36.61 27.41 -17.21
C ASP A 229 -36.78 28.90 -16.91
N SER A 230 -36.26 29.76 -17.76
CA SER A 230 -36.63 31.20 -17.75
C SER A 230 -36.37 31.86 -19.11
N ILE A 231 -36.80 31.23 -20.20
CA ILE A 231 -36.99 31.92 -21.48
C ILE A 231 -38.21 31.28 -22.16
N ASP A 232 -39.37 31.68 -21.69
CA ASP A 232 -40.57 31.77 -22.54
C ASP A 232 -41.60 32.65 -21.81
N GLY A 233 -41.81 33.83 -22.29
CA GLY A 233 -42.84 34.73 -21.83
C GLY A 233 -42.56 36.21 -22.09
N ASP A 234 -42.61 36.68 -23.33
CA ASP A 234 -43.47 37.73 -23.88
C ASP A 234 -43.04 38.09 -25.30
#